data_0500695d9e595ef9a7333d2daa7cf45e
#
_entry.id   0500695d9e595ef9a7333d2daa7cf45e
#
_cell.length_a   1.000
_cell.length_b   1.000
_cell.length_c   1.000
_cell.angle_alpha   90.00
_cell.angle_beta   90.00
_cell.angle_gamma   90.00
#
_symmetry.space_group_name_H-M   'P 1'
#
loop_
_entity.id
_entity.type
_entity.pdbx_description
1 polymer ?
#
loop_
_entity_poly.entity_id
_entity_poly.type
_entity_poly.pdbx_seq_one_letter_code
_entity_poly.pdbx_strand_id
1 'polypeptide(L)'
;MTAVVRLSIAPVRSLGLEHPDEIDLTPLGVVEDRRFYLVDELGRLVDRLVVGRLVQVAAHTDPGGETLRLAFPDGSVVEGTVSLGDAIETALHGRTAVGHLVLGPWADALEAIAGRRVRLVRTDQPGGTRQGNPASLVSRSSVAELARHAGVEAVDARRFRMLIELDGSAPHEEDAWVGRRIAVGDAILRVTERDARCAITTQDPDSGQRDLDTLRTIIAYRGLMPDATGAPKAMFGVLAAVEQPGRVRPGDRVEVLAG
;
A
#
# COMPACT_ATOMS: atom_id res chain seq x y z
N MET A 1 -3.38 8.99 -23.68
CA MET A 1 -1.98 8.63 -23.33
C MET A 1 -1.97 8.41 -21.82
N THR A 2 -1.58 7.23 -21.38
CA THR A 2 -1.56 6.86 -19.96
C THR A 2 -0.34 7.47 -19.27
N ALA A 3 -0.55 8.06 -18.09
CA ALA A 3 0.50 8.70 -17.30
C ALA A 3 0.32 8.45 -15.81
N VAL A 4 1.41 8.52 -15.06
CA VAL A 4 1.41 8.52 -13.59
C VAL A 4 0.84 9.85 -13.09
N VAL A 5 -0.11 9.82 -12.16
CA VAL A 5 -0.71 11.04 -11.60
C VAL A 5 -0.51 11.17 -10.11
N ARG A 6 -0.26 10.07 -9.41
CA ARG A 6 0.06 10.09 -7.99
C ARG A 6 0.88 8.86 -7.61
N LEU A 7 1.83 9.06 -6.72
CA LEU A 7 2.57 8.03 -6.03
C LEU A 7 2.08 7.95 -4.58
N SER A 8 2.08 6.75 -4.00
CA SER A 8 1.63 6.58 -2.61
C SER A 8 2.41 5.47 -1.93
N ILE A 9 3.07 5.80 -0.84
CA ILE A 9 3.75 4.86 0.05
C ILE A 9 3.16 4.93 1.44
N ALA A 10 3.39 3.92 2.24
CA ALA A 10 3.03 3.88 3.65
C ALA A 10 4.27 3.46 4.45
N PRO A 11 5.10 4.38 4.96
CA PRO A 11 6.33 4.05 5.68
C PRO A 11 6.08 3.06 6.83
N VAL A 12 5.00 3.25 7.55
CA VAL A 12 4.49 2.29 8.54
C VAL A 12 3.22 1.63 8.00
N ARG A 13 3.21 0.30 7.91
CA ARG A 13 2.04 -0.47 7.48
C ARG A 13 0.81 -0.07 8.27
N SER A 14 -0.30 0.16 7.59
CA SER A 14 -1.61 0.55 8.15
C SER A 14 -1.75 2.00 8.62
N LEU A 15 -0.69 2.78 8.71
CA LEU A 15 -0.78 4.22 8.94
C LEU A 15 -1.18 4.96 7.65
N GLY A 16 -1.22 6.29 7.72
CA GLY A 16 -1.52 7.18 6.59
C GLY A 16 -0.63 6.92 5.38
N LEU A 17 -1.03 7.44 4.24
CA LEU A 17 -0.23 7.42 3.03
C LEU A 17 0.59 8.71 2.92
N GLU A 18 1.81 8.57 2.46
CA GLU A 18 2.65 9.65 1.97
C GLU A 18 2.60 9.67 0.44
N HIS A 19 2.65 10.85 -0.13
CA HIS A 19 2.56 11.07 -1.57
C HIS A 19 3.83 11.76 -2.07
N PRO A 20 4.94 11.03 -2.28
CA PRO A 20 6.18 11.62 -2.75
C PRO A 20 6.06 12.10 -4.21
N ASP A 21 6.82 13.15 -4.55
CA ASP A 21 6.94 13.65 -5.92
C ASP A 21 7.81 12.75 -6.79
N GLU A 22 8.53 11.82 -6.18
CA GLU A 22 9.44 10.89 -6.86
C GLU A 22 9.64 9.64 -6.00
N ILE A 23 9.79 8.48 -6.64
CA ILE A 23 10.22 7.24 -6.00
C ILE A 23 11.36 6.58 -6.77
N ASP A 24 12.30 5.98 -6.07
CA ASP A 24 13.24 5.01 -6.63
C ASP A 24 12.64 3.61 -6.52
N LEU A 25 12.24 3.06 -7.66
CA LEU A 25 11.60 1.75 -7.72
C LEU A 25 12.65 0.66 -7.96
N THR A 26 12.88 -0.18 -6.95
CA THR A 26 13.85 -1.28 -6.96
C THR A 26 13.15 -2.64 -7.14
N PRO A 27 13.88 -3.73 -7.37
CA PRO A 27 13.30 -5.09 -7.37
C PRO A 27 12.59 -5.47 -6.06
N LEU A 28 12.93 -4.80 -4.96
CA LEU A 28 12.25 -4.94 -3.67
C LEU A 28 11.13 -3.89 -3.49
N GLY A 29 10.87 -3.05 -4.49
CA GLY A 29 9.95 -1.93 -4.47
C GLY A 29 10.58 -0.66 -3.92
N VAL A 30 9.78 0.27 -3.42
CA VAL A 30 10.23 1.48 -2.72
C VAL A 30 10.70 1.07 -1.33
N VAL A 31 11.92 1.46 -0.96
CA VAL A 31 12.58 0.96 0.26
C VAL A 31 11.94 1.49 1.54
N GLU A 32 11.35 2.67 1.49
CA GLU A 32 10.61 3.28 2.60
C GLU A 32 9.21 2.68 2.77
N ASP A 33 8.63 2.10 1.70
CA ASP A 33 7.26 1.62 1.74
C ASP A 33 7.12 0.38 2.61
N ARG A 34 6.28 0.48 3.65
CA ARG A 34 6.00 -0.57 4.64
C ARG A 34 7.26 -1.09 5.35
N ARG A 35 8.20 -0.17 5.59
CA ARG A 35 9.44 -0.44 6.31
C ARG A 35 9.17 -0.81 7.76
N PHE A 36 8.09 -0.28 8.32
CA PHE A 36 7.67 -0.54 9.70
C PHE A 36 6.26 -1.15 9.74
N TYR A 37 5.95 -1.83 10.83
CA TYR A 37 4.61 -2.37 11.12
C TYR A 37 4.37 -2.51 12.62
N LEU A 38 3.11 -2.71 13.01
CA LEU A 38 2.70 -2.82 14.40
C LEU A 38 2.37 -4.27 14.77
N VAL A 39 2.76 -4.66 15.98
CA VAL A 39 2.36 -5.93 16.59
C VAL A 39 1.82 -5.69 18.00
N ASP A 40 1.01 -6.63 18.50
CA ASP A 40 0.60 -6.67 19.90
C ASP A 40 1.72 -7.29 20.79
N GLU A 41 1.43 -7.44 22.10
CA GLU A 41 2.35 -8.00 23.06
C GLU A 41 2.75 -9.47 22.75
N LEU A 42 1.91 -10.18 22.00
CA LEU A 42 2.14 -11.56 21.56
C LEU A 42 2.83 -11.67 20.20
N GLY A 43 3.27 -10.54 19.61
CA GLY A 43 3.89 -10.52 18.29
C GLY A 43 2.93 -10.67 17.12
N ARG A 44 1.61 -10.58 17.33
CA ARG A 44 0.60 -10.68 16.26
C ARG A 44 0.41 -9.33 15.59
N LEU A 45 0.27 -9.34 14.26
CA LEU A 45 0.06 -8.14 13.47
C LEU A 45 -1.15 -7.31 13.99
N VAL A 46 -0.92 -6.02 14.21
CA VAL A 46 -1.98 -5.03 14.42
C VAL A 46 -2.07 -4.16 13.16
N ASP A 47 -3.16 -4.32 12.44
CA ASP A 47 -3.39 -3.57 11.21
C ASP A 47 -4.69 -2.74 11.28
N ARG A 48 -4.97 -2.00 10.21
CA ARG A 48 -6.17 -1.13 10.15
C ARG A 48 -7.49 -1.89 10.08
N LEU A 49 -7.50 -3.21 9.83
CA LEU A 49 -8.72 -4.01 9.98
C LEU A 49 -9.10 -4.16 11.45
N VAL A 50 -8.08 -4.20 12.33
CA VAL A 50 -8.25 -4.26 13.79
C VAL A 50 -8.48 -2.87 14.36
N VAL A 51 -7.70 -1.87 13.89
CA VAL A 51 -7.76 -0.48 14.38
C VAL A 51 -7.79 0.48 13.20
N GLY A 52 -8.98 0.79 12.69
CA GLY A 52 -9.16 1.63 11.48
C GLY A 52 -8.50 2.99 11.60
N ARG A 53 -8.62 3.65 12.75
CA ARG A 53 -8.09 5.01 12.98
C ARG A 53 -6.55 5.14 12.91
N LEU A 54 -5.81 4.04 12.83
CA LEU A 54 -4.36 4.09 12.56
C LEU A 54 -4.03 4.88 11.29
N VAL A 55 -4.93 4.90 10.31
CA VAL A 55 -4.76 5.66 9.06
C VAL A 55 -4.62 7.16 9.27
N GLN A 56 -5.05 7.70 10.41
CA GLN A 56 -4.96 9.13 10.74
C GLN A 56 -3.56 9.58 11.14
N VAL A 57 -2.63 8.66 11.39
CA VAL A 57 -1.24 8.98 11.72
C VAL A 57 -0.44 9.07 10.45
N ALA A 58 0.13 10.25 10.17
CA ALA A 58 1.10 10.40 9.08
C ALA A 58 2.46 9.89 9.54
N ALA A 59 3.18 9.19 8.64
CA ALA A 59 4.50 8.64 8.93
C ALA A 59 5.47 9.01 7.81
N HIS A 60 6.70 9.34 8.21
CA HIS A 60 7.82 9.61 7.30
C HIS A 60 9.08 8.90 7.80
N THR A 61 9.89 8.37 6.90
CA THR A 61 11.17 7.73 7.20
C THR A 61 12.18 8.00 6.08
N ASP A 62 13.46 7.97 6.41
CA ASP A 62 14.54 7.97 5.42
C ASP A 62 14.63 6.58 4.72
N PRO A 63 15.33 6.48 3.57
CA PRO A 63 15.48 5.21 2.83
C PRO A 63 16.10 4.07 3.66
N GLY A 64 16.95 4.39 4.62
CA GLY A 64 17.54 3.40 5.54
C GLY A 64 16.57 2.88 6.59
N GLY A 65 15.50 3.63 6.88
CA GLY A 65 14.63 3.37 8.02
C GLY A 65 15.34 3.65 9.34
N GLU A 66 16.28 4.60 9.34
CA GLU A 66 17.09 4.97 10.50
C GLU A 66 16.50 6.13 11.28
N THR A 67 15.61 6.87 10.65
CA THR A 67 14.81 7.91 11.27
C THR A 67 13.33 7.63 11.07
N LEU A 68 12.52 7.99 12.05
CA LEU A 68 11.06 7.87 11.92
C LEU A 68 10.39 9.09 12.55
N ARG A 69 9.48 9.69 11.80
CA ARG A 69 8.60 10.77 12.22
C ARG A 69 7.16 10.31 12.12
N LEU A 70 6.41 10.43 13.21
CA LEU A 70 4.95 10.23 13.25
C LEU A 70 4.29 11.56 13.63
N ALA A 71 3.27 11.96 12.87
CA ALA A 71 2.42 13.11 13.16
C ALA A 71 0.98 12.65 13.41
N PHE A 72 0.41 13.05 14.53
CA PHE A 72 -0.89 12.61 15.02
C PHE A 72 -1.99 13.63 14.73
N PRO A 73 -3.28 13.22 14.72
CA PRO A 73 -4.40 14.11 14.42
C PRO A 73 -4.55 15.29 15.38
N ASP A 74 -4.06 15.18 16.62
CA ASP A 74 -4.06 16.25 17.63
C ASP A 74 -2.94 17.28 17.43
N GLY A 75 -2.13 17.12 16.39
CA GLY A 75 -0.99 17.97 16.06
C GLY A 75 0.31 17.57 16.77
N SER A 76 0.30 16.57 17.65
CA SER A 76 1.52 16.08 18.27
C SER A 76 2.42 15.37 17.26
N VAL A 77 3.73 15.42 17.48
CA VAL A 77 4.74 14.81 16.62
C VAL A 77 5.75 14.07 17.50
N VAL A 78 6.07 12.85 17.07
CA VAL A 78 7.13 12.03 17.65
C VAL A 78 8.12 11.70 16.55
N GLU A 79 9.38 12.12 16.71
CA GLU A 79 10.44 11.87 15.74
C GLU A 79 11.77 11.60 16.41
N GLY A 80 12.65 10.90 15.69
CA GLY A 80 13.99 10.61 16.18
C GLY A 80 14.71 9.53 15.39
N THR A 81 15.90 9.19 15.84
CA THR A 81 16.70 8.09 15.32
C THR A 81 16.17 6.75 15.86
N VAL A 82 16.00 5.80 14.97
CA VAL A 82 15.49 4.46 15.28
C VAL A 82 16.60 3.64 15.94
N SER A 83 16.34 3.18 17.16
CA SER A 83 17.16 2.18 17.85
C SER A 83 16.46 0.83 17.80
N LEU A 84 17.19 -0.23 17.52
CA LEU A 84 16.66 -1.59 17.40
C LEU A 84 16.90 -2.40 18.67
N GLY A 85 15.85 -3.09 19.09
CA GLY A 85 15.89 -4.07 20.17
C GLY A 85 15.90 -5.50 19.63
N ASP A 86 15.22 -6.40 20.34
CA ASP A 86 15.18 -7.83 20.03
C ASP A 86 14.59 -8.12 18.65
N ALA A 87 15.12 -9.17 18.01
CA ALA A 87 14.56 -9.72 16.78
C ALA A 87 13.18 -10.32 17.04
N ILE A 88 12.30 -10.22 16.05
CA ILE A 88 10.94 -10.76 16.11
C ILE A 88 10.52 -11.33 14.77
N GLU A 89 9.83 -12.45 14.82
CA GLU A 89 9.12 -13.03 13.68
C GLU A 89 7.61 -12.79 13.82
N THR A 90 6.98 -12.33 12.76
CA THR A 90 5.55 -12.06 12.75
C THR A 90 4.86 -12.77 11.59
N ALA A 91 3.80 -13.51 11.89
CA ALA A 91 2.96 -14.11 10.86
C ALA A 91 2.16 -13.03 10.12
N LEU A 92 2.34 -12.95 8.80
CA LEU A 92 1.70 -11.98 7.92
C LEU A 92 1.00 -12.69 6.76
N HIS A 93 -0.31 -12.92 6.87
CA HIS A 93 -1.12 -13.45 5.77
C HIS A 93 -0.48 -14.64 5.02
N GLY A 94 -0.06 -15.67 5.77
CA GLY A 94 0.48 -16.90 5.20
C GLY A 94 2.01 -16.92 4.97
N ARG A 95 2.71 -15.87 5.36
CA ARG A 95 4.18 -15.78 5.35
C ARG A 95 4.70 -15.23 6.68
N THR A 96 6.00 -15.30 6.90
CA THR A 96 6.66 -14.71 8.07
C THR A 96 7.43 -13.45 7.66
N ALA A 97 7.24 -12.36 8.40
CA ALA A 97 8.11 -11.20 8.34
C ALA A 97 9.12 -11.28 9.50
N VAL A 98 10.38 -10.99 9.19
CA VAL A 98 11.47 -10.89 10.16
C VAL A 98 11.83 -9.42 10.32
N GLY A 99 12.10 -9.00 11.55
CA GLY A 99 12.47 -7.63 11.87
C GLY A 99 12.90 -7.49 13.32
N HIS A 100 13.10 -6.25 13.73
CA HIS A 100 13.51 -5.91 15.09
C HIS A 100 12.52 -4.94 15.72
N LEU A 101 12.29 -5.08 17.01
CA LEU A 101 11.53 -4.13 17.81
C LEU A 101 12.20 -2.74 17.72
N VAL A 102 11.41 -1.71 17.54
CA VAL A 102 11.88 -0.32 17.57
C VAL A 102 11.76 0.18 19.00
N LEU A 103 12.89 0.59 19.57
CA LEU A 103 12.96 1.19 20.90
C LEU A 103 12.78 2.71 20.78
N GLY A 104 12.03 3.30 21.71
CA GLY A 104 11.78 4.72 21.75
C GLY A 104 10.31 5.07 21.95
N PRO A 105 9.93 6.34 21.78
CA PRO A 105 8.62 6.84 22.20
C PRO A 105 7.46 6.51 21.24
N TRP A 106 7.72 5.93 20.08
CA TRP A 106 6.70 5.73 19.05
C TRP A 106 5.61 4.73 19.46
N ALA A 107 5.97 3.64 20.17
CA ALA A 107 5.02 2.65 20.61
C ALA A 107 4.00 3.26 21.57
N ASP A 108 4.44 3.99 22.58
CA ASP A 108 3.60 4.66 23.57
C ASP A 108 2.67 5.68 22.90
N ALA A 109 3.20 6.47 21.97
CA ALA A 109 2.40 7.44 21.22
C ALA A 109 1.33 6.75 20.34
N LEU A 110 1.67 5.61 19.74
CA LEU A 110 0.72 4.84 18.93
C LEU A 110 -0.33 4.12 19.78
N GLU A 111 -0.03 3.75 21.04
CA GLU A 111 -1.02 3.18 21.96
C GLU A 111 -2.22 4.09 22.19
N ALA A 112 -1.99 5.40 22.29
CA ALA A 112 -3.05 6.40 22.49
C ALA A 112 -4.09 6.34 21.36
N ILE A 113 -3.65 6.27 20.10
CA ILE A 113 -4.55 6.18 18.95
C ILE A 113 -5.04 4.74 18.72
N ALA A 114 -4.22 3.72 19.01
CA ALA A 114 -4.63 2.34 18.86
C ALA A 114 -5.68 1.91 19.91
N GLY A 115 -5.68 2.54 21.09
CA GLY A 115 -6.52 2.19 22.22
C GLY A 115 -6.16 0.83 22.81
N ARG A 116 -4.94 0.36 22.59
CA ARG A 116 -4.38 -0.91 23.07
C ARG A 116 -2.86 -0.87 22.99
N ARG A 117 -2.19 -1.72 23.76
CA ARG A 117 -0.75 -1.86 23.68
C ARG A 117 -0.33 -2.36 22.30
N VAL A 118 0.69 -1.69 21.76
CA VAL A 118 1.32 -2.03 20.49
C VAL A 118 2.82 -1.88 20.60
N ARG A 119 3.55 -2.62 19.77
CA ARG A 119 4.98 -2.48 19.59
C ARG A 119 5.25 -2.20 18.12
N LEU A 120 6.20 -1.32 17.86
CA LEU A 120 6.63 -1.00 16.51
C LEU A 120 7.78 -1.94 16.12
N VAL A 121 7.77 -2.43 14.89
CA VAL A 121 8.80 -3.30 14.32
C VAL A 121 9.33 -2.68 13.04
N ARG A 122 10.66 -2.65 12.87
CA ARG A 122 11.30 -2.39 11.58
C ARG A 122 11.65 -3.71 10.90
N THR A 123 11.28 -3.88 9.65
CA THR A 123 11.65 -5.08 8.87
C THR A 123 13.13 -5.10 8.57
N ASP A 124 13.74 -6.27 8.50
CA ASP A 124 15.16 -6.41 8.14
C ASP A 124 15.40 -6.06 6.67
N GLN A 125 14.45 -6.43 5.83
CA GLN A 125 14.53 -6.15 4.40
C GLN A 125 13.40 -5.21 3.93
N PRO A 126 13.68 -4.26 3.02
CA PRO A 126 12.64 -3.51 2.34
C PRO A 126 11.59 -4.44 1.73
N GLY A 127 10.33 -4.02 1.77
CA GLY A 127 9.23 -4.84 1.26
C GLY A 127 8.85 -6.06 2.12
N GLY A 128 9.53 -6.30 3.25
CA GLY A 128 9.29 -7.44 4.13
C GLY A 128 7.86 -7.60 4.62
N THR A 129 7.07 -6.54 4.69
CA THR A 129 5.64 -6.60 5.01
C THR A 129 4.71 -6.36 3.84
N ARG A 130 5.24 -6.16 2.62
CA ARG A 130 4.41 -5.96 1.43
C ARG A 130 3.75 -7.28 1.06
N GLN A 131 2.50 -7.22 0.67
CA GLN A 131 1.76 -8.36 0.14
C GLN A 131 1.81 -8.32 -1.39
N GLY A 132 2.17 -9.43 -2.01
CA GLY A 132 2.31 -9.53 -3.47
C GLY A 132 3.61 -8.88 -4.01
N ASN A 133 3.56 -8.45 -5.24
CA ASN A 133 4.69 -7.88 -5.98
C ASN A 133 5.08 -6.46 -5.52
N PRO A 134 6.31 -6.00 -5.84
CA PRO A 134 6.83 -4.72 -5.36
C PRO A 134 6.10 -3.47 -5.89
N ALA A 135 5.47 -3.54 -7.04
CA ALA A 135 4.68 -2.44 -7.58
C ALA A 135 3.20 -2.81 -7.69
N SER A 136 2.33 -1.83 -7.51
CA SER A 136 0.87 -1.96 -7.67
C SER A 136 0.32 -0.72 -8.38
N LEU A 137 -0.58 -0.92 -9.34
CA LEU A 137 -1.09 0.12 -10.20
C LEU A 137 -2.62 0.09 -10.28
N VAL A 138 -3.24 1.27 -10.33
CA VAL A 138 -4.68 1.44 -10.55
C VAL A 138 -4.93 2.69 -11.39
N SER A 139 -5.90 2.64 -12.29
CA SER A 139 -6.28 3.82 -13.07
C SER A 139 -7.42 4.61 -12.42
N ARG A 140 -7.40 5.94 -12.59
CA ARG A 140 -8.51 6.83 -12.18
C ARG A 140 -9.81 6.47 -12.85
N SER A 141 -9.75 6.07 -14.12
CA SER A 141 -10.93 5.62 -14.87
C SER A 141 -11.57 4.37 -14.26
N SER A 142 -10.76 3.40 -13.78
CA SER A 142 -11.26 2.23 -13.04
C SER A 142 -11.94 2.63 -11.72
N VAL A 143 -11.34 3.59 -11.00
CA VAL A 143 -11.91 4.11 -9.74
C VAL A 143 -13.20 4.89 -10.00
N ALA A 144 -13.27 5.69 -11.07
CA ALA A 144 -14.49 6.39 -11.48
C ALA A 144 -15.61 5.41 -11.90
N GLU A 145 -15.25 4.32 -12.60
CA GLU A 145 -16.21 3.26 -12.95
C GLU A 145 -16.77 2.57 -11.69
N LEU A 146 -15.92 2.33 -10.69
CA LEU A 146 -16.39 1.82 -9.39
C LEU A 146 -17.36 2.81 -8.71
N ALA A 147 -17.08 4.12 -8.73
CA ALA A 147 -17.96 5.14 -8.16
C ALA A 147 -19.34 5.12 -8.84
N ARG A 148 -19.37 5.02 -10.16
CA ARG A 148 -20.60 4.90 -10.94
C ARG A 148 -21.43 3.67 -10.53
N HIS A 149 -20.78 2.51 -10.34
CA HIS A 149 -21.46 1.29 -9.91
C HIS A 149 -21.88 1.30 -8.42
N ALA A 150 -21.15 2.05 -7.60
CA ALA A 150 -21.51 2.26 -6.19
C ALA A 150 -22.64 3.28 -6.00
N GLY A 151 -22.99 4.04 -7.03
CA GLY A 151 -23.99 5.10 -6.96
C GLY A 151 -23.54 6.31 -6.14
N VAL A 152 -22.23 6.58 -6.08
CA VAL A 152 -21.63 7.72 -5.38
C VAL A 152 -20.96 8.65 -6.39
N GLU A 153 -20.79 9.91 -6.02
CA GLU A 153 -20.16 10.93 -6.88
C GLU A 153 -18.70 10.58 -7.19
N ALA A 154 -17.94 10.16 -6.17
CA ALA A 154 -16.54 9.79 -6.32
C ALA A 154 -16.14 8.71 -5.29
N VAL A 155 -15.13 7.91 -5.65
CA VAL A 155 -14.42 7.01 -4.74
C VAL A 155 -12.99 7.48 -4.62
N ASP A 156 -12.50 7.62 -3.41
CA ASP A 156 -11.11 7.98 -3.17
C ASP A 156 -10.19 6.77 -3.46
N ALA A 157 -9.30 6.91 -4.44
CA ALA A 157 -8.35 5.86 -4.82
C ALA A 157 -7.38 5.46 -3.70
N ARG A 158 -7.15 6.31 -2.69
CA ARG A 158 -6.33 6.01 -1.51
C ARG A 158 -6.82 4.79 -0.72
N ARG A 159 -8.12 4.42 -0.85
CA ARG A 159 -8.69 3.19 -0.26
C ARG A 159 -7.95 1.93 -0.68
N PHE A 160 -7.47 1.91 -1.93
CA PHE A 160 -6.77 0.76 -2.51
C PHE A 160 -5.29 0.71 -2.12
N ARG A 161 -4.71 1.81 -1.62
CA ARG A 161 -3.32 1.91 -1.17
C ARG A 161 -2.32 1.41 -2.22
N MET A 162 -2.62 1.74 -3.49
CA MET A 162 -1.77 1.39 -4.63
C MET A 162 -0.57 2.33 -4.69
N LEU A 163 0.58 1.79 -5.10
CA LEU A 163 1.82 2.56 -5.22
C LEU A 163 1.71 3.62 -6.31
N ILE A 164 1.13 3.27 -7.46
CA ILE A 164 1.06 4.11 -8.65
C ILE A 164 -0.40 4.27 -9.07
N GLU A 165 -0.87 5.49 -9.09
CA GLU A 165 -2.16 5.87 -9.67
C GLU A 165 -1.95 6.44 -11.06
N LEU A 166 -2.75 5.97 -12.02
CA LEU A 166 -2.66 6.29 -13.43
C LEU A 166 -3.87 7.10 -13.90
N ASP A 167 -3.68 7.86 -14.97
CA ASP A 167 -4.76 8.50 -15.71
C ASP A 167 -4.55 8.33 -17.22
N GLY A 168 -5.62 8.56 -18.01
CA GLY A 168 -5.56 8.52 -19.47
C GLY A 168 -5.73 7.14 -20.11
N SER A 169 -6.10 6.10 -19.33
CA SER A 169 -6.50 4.78 -19.81
C SER A 169 -8.02 4.58 -19.74
N ALA A 170 -8.56 3.60 -20.45
CA ALA A 170 -9.93 3.17 -20.27
C ALA A 170 -10.13 2.46 -18.91
N PRO A 171 -11.38 2.38 -18.39
CA PRO A 171 -11.64 1.61 -17.17
C PRO A 171 -11.17 0.17 -17.29
N HIS A 172 -10.39 -0.30 -16.30
CA HIS A 172 -9.82 -1.66 -16.23
C HIS A 172 -8.90 -2.05 -17.40
N GLU A 173 -8.40 -1.09 -18.16
CA GLU A 173 -7.43 -1.36 -19.22
C GLU A 173 -6.16 -2.00 -18.67
N GLU A 174 -5.76 -1.65 -17.44
CA GLU A 174 -4.62 -2.25 -16.75
C GLU A 174 -4.72 -3.78 -16.59
N ASP A 175 -5.92 -4.35 -16.60
CA ASP A 175 -6.12 -5.81 -16.55
C ASP A 175 -5.57 -6.53 -17.78
N ALA A 176 -5.59 -5.86 -18.94
CA ALA A 176 -5.06 -6.40 -20.20
C ALA A 176 -3.52 -6.40 -20.24
N TRP A 177 -2.88 -5.74 -19.28
CA TRP A 177 -1.42 -5.72 -19.19
C TRP A 177 -0.83 -6.92 -18.45
N VAL A 178 -1.66 -7.77 -17.83
CA VAL A 178 -1.19 -8.99 -17.16
C VAL A 178 -0.39 -9.87 -18.13
N GLY A 179 0.83 -10.22 -17.74
CA GLY A 179 1.81 -10.92 -18.57
C GLY A 179 2.65 -10.01 -19.47
N ARG A 180 2.32 -8.71 -19.56
CA ARG A 180 3.03 -7.74 -20.41
C ARG A 180 4.09 -6.98 -19.61
N ARG A 181 5.06 -6.44 -20.36
CA ARG A 181 6.02 -5.46 -19.85
C ARG A 181 5.48 -4.07 -20.11
N ILE A 182 5.67 -3.19 -19.14
CA ILE A 182 5.32 -1.78 -19.26
C ILE A 182 6.52 -0.92 -18.85
N ALA A 183 6.75 0.17 -19.56
CA ALA A 183 7.65 1.22 -19.14
C ALA A 183 6.86 2.23 -18.28
N VAL A 184 7.42 2.63 -17.15
CA VAL A 184 6.86 3.63 -16.23
C VAL A 184 8.00 4.54 -15.77
N GLY A 185 8.08 5.75 -16.30
CA GLY A 185 9.27 6.60 -16.12
C GLY A 185 10.53 5.88 -16.60
N ASP A 186 11.56 5.82 -15.75
CA ASP A 186 12.81 5.11 -16.05
C ASP A 186 12.73 3.60 -15.75
N ALA A 187 11.67 3.11 -15.12
CA ALA A 187 11.53 1.72 -14.72
C ALA A 187 10.83 0.86 -15.79
N ILE A 188 11.18 -0.43 -15.84
CA ILE A 188 10.45 -1.44 -16.61
C ILE A 188 9.84 -2.44 -15.62
N LEU A 189 8.54 -2.60 -15.73
CA LEU A 189 7.75 -3.50 -14.90
C LEU A 189 7.18 -4.64 -15.75
N ARG A 190 7.09 -5.83 -15.17
CA ARG A 190 6.26 -6.93 -15.68
C ARG A 190 4.99 -6.99 -14.85
N VAL A 191 3.86 -6.73 -15.44
CA VAL A 191 2.56 -6.92 -14.79
C VAL A 191 2.33 -8.42 -14.63
N THR A 192 2.19 -8.86 -13.38
CA THR A 192 2.16 -10.29 -13.03
C THR A 192 0.75 -10.82 -12.86
N GLU A 193 -0.11 -10.04 -12.21
CA GLU A 193 -1.46 -10.47 -11.84
C GLU A 193 -2.37 -9.27 -11.53
N ARG A 194 -3.68 -9.52 -11.48
CA ARG A 194 -4.66 -8.59 -10.92
C ARG A 194 -4.54 -8.59 -9.39
N ASP A 195 -4.78 -7.44 -8.77
CA ASP A 195 -4.68 -7.31 -7.31
C ASP A 195 -5.98 -7.72 -6.61
N ALA A 196 -5.90 -8.76 -5.79
CA ALA A 196 -7.01 -9.27 -5.00
C ALA A 196 -7.31 -8.34 -3.81
N ARG A 197 -8.53 -7.83 -3.74
CA ARG A 197 -8.94 -6.84 -2.74
C ARG A 197 -9.53 -7.48 -1.50
N CYS A 198 -9.29 -6.84 -0.37
CA CYS A 198 -9.80 -7.24 0.94
C CYS A 198 -10.64 -6.12 1.58
N ALA A 199 -11.22 -6.38 2.75
CA ALA A 199 -12.11 -5.46 3.46
C ALA A 199 -11.48 -4.09 3.82
N ILE A 200 -10.16 -3.93 3.71
CA ILE A 200 -9.50 -2.63 3.91
C ILE A 200 -10.04 -1.55 2.96
N THR A 201 -10.41 -1.93 1.74
CA THR A 201 -10.91 -0.98 0.74
C THR A 201 -12.28 -0.39 1.09
N THR A 202 -13.01 -1.00 2.02
CA THR A 202 -14.29 -0.48 2.51
C THR A 202 -14.13 0.66 3.53
N GLN A 203 -12.90 0.90 3.99
CA GLN A 203 -12.61 1.94 4.98
C GLN A 203 -12.27 3.26 4.31
N ASP A 204 -12.84 4.33 4.83
CA ASP A 204 -12.47 5.70 4.48
C ASP A 204 -10.97 5.94 4.73
N PRO A 205 -10.23 6.56 3.80
CA PRO A 205 -8.77 6.70 3.90
C PRO A 205 -8.32 7.72 4.95
N ASP A 206 -9.19 8.60 5.43
CA ASP A 206 -8.87 9.63 6.42
C ASP A 206 -9.31 9.24 7.84
N SER A 207 -10.46 8.61 7.99
CA SER A 207 -11.00 8.23 9.31
C SER A 207 -10.77 6.77 9.67
N GLY A 208 -10.59 5.90 8.68
CA GLY A 208 -10.52 4.46 8.86
C GLY A 208 -11.86 3.78 9.16
N GLN A 209 -12.97 4.53 9.14
CA GLN A 209 -14.31 3.98 9.31
C GLN A 209 -14.79 3.28 8.04
N ARG A 210 -15.59 2.24 8.18
CA ARG A 210 -16.23 1.59 7.04
C ARG A 210 -17.43 2.43 6.61
N ASP A 211 -17.38 2.96 5.40
CA ASP A 211 -18.36 3.89 4.85
C ASP A 211 -18.86 3.50 3.45
N LEU A 212 -18.11 2.64 2.73
CA LEU A 212 -18.44 2.22 1.37
C LEU A 212 -18.15 0.74 1.15
N ASP A 213 -19.13 -0.04 0.73
CA ASP A 213 -18.95 -1.48 0.43
C ASP A 213 -18.32 -1.70 -0.96
N THR A 214 -17.06 -1.31 -1.11
CA THR A 214 -16.30 -1.43 -2.35
C THR A 214 -16.21 -2.87 -2.85
N LEU A 215 -16.06 -3.86 -1.94
CA LEU A 215 -15.93 -5.26 -2.34
C LEU A 215 -17.22 -5.79 -2.96
N ARG A 216 -18.36 -5.52 -2.34
CA ARG A 216 -19.66 -5.91 -2.88
C ARG A 216 -19.90 -5.28 -4.24
N THR A 217 -19.57 -3.99 -4.38
CA THR A 217 -19.72 -3.29 -5.65
C THR A 217 -18.84 -3.90 -6.73
N ILE A 218 -17.53 -4.14 -6.45
CA ILE A 218 -16.62 -4.78 -7.40
C ILE A 218 -17.15 -6.14 -7.84
N ILE A 219 -17.59 -6.99 -6.89
CA ILE A 219 -18.13 -8.31 -7.19
C ILE A 219 -19.39 -8.20 -8.05
N ALA A 220 -20.27 -7.22 -7.78
CA ALA A 220 -21.54 -7.08 -8.48
C ALA A 220 -21.36 -6.76 -9.96
N TYR A 221 -20.40 -5.92 -10.35
CA TYR A 221 -20.24 -5.53 -11.74
C TYR A 221 -19.10 -6.26 -12.50
N ARG A 222 -18.10 -6.80 -11.77
CA ARG A 222 -16.98 -7.51 -12.39
C ARG A 222 -17.04 -9.03 -12.19
N GLY A 223 -17.78 -9.50 -11.20
CA GLY A 223 -17.75 -10.88 -10.74
C GLY A 223 -16.52 -11.19 -9.87
N LEU A 224 -16.42 -12.45 -9.46
CA LEU A 224 -15.23 -12.99 -8.84
C LEU A 224 -14.29 -13.54 -9.92
N MET A 225 -13.00 -13.29 -9.76
CA MET A 225 -11.95 -13.78 -10.65
C MET A 225 -10.94 -14.62 -9.86
N PRO A 226 -10.31 -15.63 -10.46
CA PRO A 226 -9.31 -16.44 -9.76
C PRO A 226 -8.06 -15.61 -9.46
N ASP A 227 -7.52 -15.76 -8.23
CA ASP A 227 -6.17 -15.31 -7.90
C ASP A 227 -5.11 -16.33 -8.40
N ALA A 228 -3.82 -16.10 -8.10
CA ALA A 228 -2.74 -17.00 -8.50
C ALA A 228 -2.87 -18.43 -7.95
N THR A 229 -3.67 -18.64 -6.90
CA THR A 229 -3.99 -19.97 -6.34
C THR A 229 -5.24 -20.60 -6.92
N GLY A 230 -5.96 -19.88 -7.79
CA GLY A 230 -7.27 -20.27 -8.32
C GLY A 230 -8.45 -19.90 -7.41
N ALA A 231 -8.22 -19.26 -6.27
CA ALA A 231 -9.29 -18.88 -5.36
C ALA A 231 -10.08 -17.67 -5.92
N PRO A 232 -11.43 -17.68 -5.86
CA PRO A 232 -12.25 -16.59 -6.36
C PRO A 232 -12.11 -15.33 -5.47
N LYS A 233 -11.73 -14.21 -6.06
CA LYS A 233 -11.49 -12.93 -5.38
C LYS A 233 -12.12 -11.75 -6.13
N ALA A 234 -12.41 -10.67 -5.40
CA ALA A 234 -12.69 -9.38 -5.99
C ALA A 234 -11.36 -8.76 -6.46
N MET A 235 -11.21 -8.56 -7.79
CA MET A 235 -9.98 -8.04 -8.38
C MET A 235 -10.13 -6.58 -8.77
N PHE A 236 -9.12 -5.74 -8.43
CA PHE A 236 -9.14 -4.32 -8.77
C PHE A 236 -7.74 -3.72 -8.79
N GLY A 237 -7.30 -3.24 -9.97
CA GLY A 237 -5.92 -2.86 -10.24
C GLY A 237 -5.01 -4.08 -10.45
N VAL A 238 -3.73 -3.84 -10.64
CA VAL A 238 -2.74 -4.87 -10.97
C VAL A 238 -1.49 -4.79 -10.11
N LEU A 239 -0.80 -5.91 -9.99
CA LEU A 239 0.50 -6.05 -9.36
C LEU A 239 1.58 -6.27 -10.41
N ALA A 240 2.78 -5.77 -10.16
CA ALA A 240 3.90 -5.89 -11.08
C ALA A 240 5.23 -6.14 -10.36
N ALA A 241 6.05 -6.99 -10.96
CA ALA A 241 7.46 -7.15 -10.61
C ALA A 241 8.29 -6.07 -11.31
N VAL A 242 9.37 -5.65 -10.69
CA VAL A 242 10.32 -4.69 -11.27
C VAL A 242 11.42 -5.48 -11.98
N GLU A 243 11.46 -5.39 -13.32
CA GLU A 243 12.50 -6.00 -14.13
C GLU A 243 13.72 -5.10 -14.29
N GLN A 244 13.47 -3.80 -14.50
CA GLN A 244 14.52 -2.80 -14.54
C GLN A 244 14.20 -1.74 -13.49
N PRO A 245 15.07 -1.54 -12.50
CA PRO A 245 14.95 -0.45 -11.54
C PRO A 245 14.96 0.91 -12.24
N GLY A 246 14.28 1.88 -11.66
CA GLY A 246 14.26 3.22 -12.21
C GLY A 246 13.46 4.17 -11.37
N ARG A 247 13.58 5.43 -11.74
CA ARG A 247 12.90 6.55 -11.09
C ARG A 247 11.53 6.77 -11.70
N VAL A 248 10.53 7.03 -10.87
CA VAL A 248 9.15 7.27 -11.31
C VAL A 248 8.64 8.55 -10.65
N ARG A 249 7.97 9.40 -11.44
CA ARG A 249 7.38 10.68 -11.02
C ARG A 249 5.95 10.84 -11.52
N PRO A 250 5.12 11.63 -10.88
CA PRO A 250 3.90 12.14 -11.49
C PRO A 250 4.22 12.87 -12.81
N GLY A 251 3.43 12.59 -13.84
CA GLY A 251 3.65 13.08 -15.22
C GLY A 251 4.39 12.09 -16.13
N ASP A 252 5.04 11.08 -15.57
CA ASP A 252 5.73 10.05 -16.38
C ASP A 252 4.73 9.24 -17.19
N ARG A 253 5.13 8.94 -18.43
CA ARG A 253 4.34 8.10 -19.35
C ARG A 253 4.35 6.66 -18.90
N VAL A 254 3.23 5.99 -19.20
CA VAL A 254 3.11 4.53 -19.08
C VAL A 254 2.86 3.95 -20.46
N GLU A 255 3.76 3.08 -20.91
CA GLU A 255 3.72 2.48 -22.24
C GLU A 255 3.80 0.96 -22.15
N VAL A 256 2.86 0.26 -22.81
CA VAL A 256 2.92 -1.20 -22.93
C VAL A 256 3.95 -1.54 -24.01
N LEU A 257 5.00 -2.26 -23.61
CA LEU A 257 6.08 -2.62 -24.50
C LEU A 257 5.69 -3.78 -25.43
N ALA A 258 6.21 -3.76 -26.65
CA ALA A 258 6.12 -4.92 -27.54
C ALA A 258 6.78 -6.13 -26.87
N GLY A 259 6.12 -7.27 -26.98
CA GLY A 259 6.59 -8.54 -26.42
C GLY A 259 7.73 -9.13 -27.18
#